data_2e48aaa03d54205192747388bd782eef
#
_entry.id   2e48aaa03d54205192747388bd782eef
#
_cell.length_a   1.000
_cell.length_b   1.000
_cell.length_c   1.000
_cell.angle_alpha   90.00
_cell.angle_beta   90.00
_cell.angle_gamma   90.00
#
_symmetry.space_group_name_H-M   'P 1'
#
loop_
_entity.id
_entity.type
_entity.pdbx_description
1 polymer ?
#
loop_
_entity_poly.entity_id
_entity_poly.type
_entity_poly.pdbx_seq_one_letter_code
_entity_poly.pdbx_strand_id
1 'polypeptide(L)'
;MCSSDLTIIKTVKMASPKVRAVHVPASGRCRFICYVSIEKIIEGEPKNAAMAAFAADPFLKYVVVVDQDVNILNDEEVLHAIATRVRADTDIFMVTHAKGSPLDPASYDPAGGSHLVTKMGIDATRKANYPEEIRVPGSENIKLDDYFPGWRQT
;
A
#
# COMPACT_ATOMS: atom_id res chain seq x y z
N MET A 1 1.33 4.54 -15.98
CA MET A 1 2.29 4.89 -14.92
C MET A 1 2.34 6.40 -14.86
N CYS A 2 1.99 7.01 -13.74
CA CYS A 2 2.01 8.46 -13.56
C CYS A 2 3.46 8.93 -13.36
N SER A 3 3.77 10.22 -13.62
CA SER A 3 5.12 10.77 -13.40
C SER A 3 5.56 10.69 -11.93
N SER A 4 4.62 10.76 -10.99
CA SER A 4 4.86 10.55 -9.56
C SER A 4 5.32 9.12 -9.24
N ASP A 5 4.75 8.10 -9.90
CA ASP A 5 5.16 6.70 -9.70
C ASP A 5 6.65 6.51 -10.00
N LEU A 6 7.17 7.18 -11.06
CA LEU A 6 8.57 7.10 -11.47
C LEU A 6 9.52 7.76 -10.45
N THR A 7 9.10 8.85 -9.83
CA THR A 7 9.91 9.52 -8.79
C THR A 7 9.94 8.67 -7.52
N ILE A 8 8.79 8.16 -7.12
CA ILE A 8 8.66 7.32 -5.92
C ILE A 8 9.50 6.03 -6.10
N ILE A 9 9.37 5.31 -7.22
CA ILE A 9 10.10 4.07 -7.43
C ILE A 9 11.63 4.27 -7.43
N LYS A 10 12.11 5.40 -7.96
CA LYS A 10 13.55 5.72 -7.93
C LYS A 10 14.05 5.92 -6.50
N THR A 11 13.29 6.62 -5.68
CA THR A 11 13.66 6.87 -4.28
C THR A 11 13.55 5.60 -3.45
N VAL A 12 12.48 4.82 -3.62
CA VAL A 12 12.29 3.55 -2.92
C VAL A 12 13.40 2.55 -3.26
N LYS A 13 13.90 2.53 -4.50
CA LYS A 13 15.05 1.68 -4.88
C LYS A 13 16.32 1.91 -4.06
N MET A 14 16.49 3.10 -3.52
CA MET A 14 17.65 3.41 -2.66
C MET A 14 17.51 2.75 -1.28
N ALA A 15 16.29 2.58 -0.78
CA ALA A 15 15.99 1.98 0.51
C ALA A 15 15.65 0.48 0.42
N SER A 16 15.09 0.06 -0.71
CA SER A 16 14.74 -1.34 -1.03
C SER A 16 15.16 -1.62 -2.47
N PRO A 17 16.37 -2.16 -2.69
CA PRO A 17 16.90 -2.39 -4.05
C PRO A 17 16.04 -3.33 -4.89
N LYS A 18 15.29 -4.22 -4.25
CA LYS A 18 14.39 -5.17 -4.91
C LYS A 18 12.92 -4.70 -4.99
N VAL A 19 12.68 -3.38 -5.00
CA VAL A 19 11.35 -2.87 -5.33
C VAL A 19 10.97 -3.29 -6.75
N ARG A 20 9.77 -3.83 -6.91
CA ARG A 20 9.24 -4.35 -8.17
C ARG A 20 8.38 -3.33 -8.89
N ALA A 21 7.47 -2.73 -8.17
CA ALA A 21 6.54 -1.75 -8.72
C ALA A 21 6.05 -0.77 -7.64
N VAL A 22 5.58 0.37 -8.10
CA VAL A 22 4.90 1.39 -7.30
C VAL A 22 3.64 1.79 -8.04
N HIS A 23 2.55 1.98 -7.31
CA HIS A 23 1.29 2.44 -7.87
C HIS A 23 0.59 3.41 -6.92
N VAL A 24 0.13 4.53 -7.48
CA VAL A 24 -0.70 5.52 -6.78
C VAL A 24 -2.12 5.41 -7.34
N PRO A 25 -3.03 4.66 -6.66
CA PRO A 25 -4.31 4.28 -7.23
C PRO A 25 -5.29 5.45 -7.33
N ALA A 26 -6.23 5.34 -8.29
CA ALA A 26 -7.31 6.31 -8.45
C ALA A 26 -8.26 6.33 -7.24
N SER A 27 -8.46 5.20 -6.57
CA SER A 27 -9.21 5.07 -5.31
C SER A 27 -8.63 5.96 -4.20
N GLY A 28 -7.30 6.19 -4.20
CA GLY A 28 -6.58 7.12 -3.33
C GLY A 28 -6.43 8.52 -3.92
N ARG A 29 -7.30 8.93 -4.86
CA ARG A 29 -7.26 10.22 -5.57
C ARG A 29 -5.96 10.47 -6.35
N CYS A 30 -5.25 9.42 -6.76
CA CYS A 30 -3.96 9.47 -7.44
C CYS A 30 -2.91 10.31 -6.68
N ARG A 31 -3.02 10.39 -5.34
CA ARG A 31 -2.17 11.28 -4.53
C ARG A 31 -1.94 10.86 -3.09
N PHE A 32 -2.98 10.34 -2.40
CA PHE A 32 -2.91 10.15 -0.95
C PHE A 32 -2.49 8.75 -0.53
N ILE A 33 -2.69 7.76 -1.39
CA ILE A 33 -2.37 6.36 -1.14
C ILE A 33 -1.33 5.91 -2.15
N CYS A 34 -0.36 5.13 -1.70
CA CYS A 34 0.65 4.52 -2.56
C CYS A 34 0.82 3.06 -2.16
N TYR A 35 0.83 2.19 -3.15
CA TYR A 35 1.17 0.78 -3.03
C TYR A 35 2.58 0.55 -3.53
N VAL A 36 3.38 -0.19 -2.76
CA VAL A 36 4.77 -0.52 -3.08
C VAL A 36 4.92 -2.03 -3.05
N SER A 37 5.26 -2.63 -4.18
CA SER A 37 5.57 -4.06 -4.28
C SER A 37 7.06 -4.28 -4.20
N ILE A 38 7.49 -5.14 -3.26
CA ILE A 38 8.90 -5.48 -3.06
C ILE A 38 9.09 -7.01 -3.08
N GLU A 39 10.31 -7.44 -3.39
CA GLU A 39 10.79 -8.76 -3.01
C GLU A 39 11.56 -8.60 -1.70
N LYS A 40 10.86 -8.83 -0.58
CA LYS A 40 11.43 -8.65 0.76
C LYS A 40 12.60 -9.61 0.98
N ILE A 41 13.73 -9.08 1.44
CA ILE A 41 14.94 -9.85 1.77
C ILE A 41 15.05 -10.03 3.28
N ILE A 42 14.80 -8.96 4.04
CA ILE A 42 14.93 -8.93 5.50
C ILE A 42 13.75 -8.19 6.14
N GLU A 43 13.47 -8.52 7.39
CA GLU A 43 12.49 -7.79 8.20
C GLU A 43 12.92 -6.32 8.38
N GLY A 44 11.93 -5.42 8.41
CA GLY A 44 12.17 -3.97 8.49
C GLY A 44 12.36 -3.28 7.15
N GLU A 45 12.71 -3.99 6.08
CA GLU A 45 12.83 -3.42 4.73
C GLU A 45 11.52 -2.78 4.24
N PRO A 46 10.32 -3.37 4.48
CA PRO A 46 9.05 -2.74 4.12
C PRO A 46 8.87 -1.36 4.77
N LYS A 47 9.26 -1.21 6.02
CA LYS A 47 9.19 0.08 6.72
C LYS A 47 10.11 1.13 6.09
N ASN A 48 11.32 0.75 5.72
CA ASN A 48 12.26 1.63 5.02
C ASN A 48 11.72 2.03 3.63
N ALA A 49 11.11 1.09 2.91
CA ALA A 49 10.47 1.37 1.62
C ALA A 49 9.33 2.37 1.75
N ALA A 50 8.48 2.23 2.77
CA ALA A 50 7.39 3.17 3.04
C ALA A 50 7.92 4.57 3.43
N MET A 51 8.96 4.66 4.27
CA MET A 51 9.58 5.93 4.61
C MET A 51 10.19 6.63 3.38
N ALA A 52 10.83 5.87 2.50
CA ALA A 52 11.38 6.38 1.25
C ALA A 52 10.27 6.91 0.32
N ALA A 53 9.13 6.23 0.24
CA ALA A 53 7.98 6.70 -0.52
C ALA A 53 7.43 8.03 0.03
N PHE A 54 7.32 8.19 1.36
CA PHE A 54 6.92 9.46 1.99
C PHE A 54 7.91 10.59 1.73
N ALA A 55 9.20 10.28 1.66
CA ALA A 55 10.23 11.27 1.33
C ALA A 55 10.17 11.68 -0.15
N ALA A 56 9.81 10.75 -1.04
CA ALA A 56 9.69 11.00 -2.47
C ALA A 56 8.49 11.90 -2.82
N ASP A 57 7.35 11.70 -2.15
CA ASP A 57 6.15 12.52 -2.33
C ASP A 57 5.57 12.93 -0.98
N PRO A 58 5.72 14.22 -0.60
CA PRO A 58 5.24 14.73 0.68
C PRO A 58 3.71 14.72 0.82
N PHE A 59 2.95 14.49 -0.25
CA PHE A 59 1.49 14.47 -0.22
C PHE A 59 0.91 13.09 0.10
N LEU A 60 1.71 12.04 0.04
CA LEU A 60 1.28 10.71 0.47
C LEU A 60 0.92 10.71 1.96
N LYS A 61 -0.24 10.12 2.26
CA LYS A 61 -0.73 9.88 3.64
C LYS A 61 -0.59 8.43 4.04
N TYR A 62 -0.84 7.52 3.11
CA TYR A 62 -0.86 6.09 3.34
C TYR A 62 0.07 5.40 2.36
N VAL A 63 0.96 4.57 2.87
CA VAL A 63 1.81 3.71 2.05
C VAL A 63 1.63 2.28 2.51
N VAL A 64 1.19 1.42 1.60
CA VAL A 64 1.06 -0.02 1.83
C VAL A 64 2.18 -0.73 1.07
N VAL A 65 2.97 -1.49 1.80
CA VAL A 65 4.04 -2.30 1.21
C VAL A 65 3.60 -3.75 1.20
N VAL A 66 3.67 -4.37 0.04
CA VAL A 66 3.26 -5.77 -0.20
C VAL A 66 4.37 -6.56 -0.88
N ASP A 67 4.28 -7.88 -0.81
CA ASP A 67 5.17 -8.76 -1.57
C ASP A 67 4.83 -8.75 -3.07
N GLN A 68 5.74 -9.27 -3.87
CA GLN A 68 5.62 -9.35 -5.33
C GLN A 68 4.48 -10.25 -5.84
N ASP A 69 3.89 -11.09 -4.97
CA ASP A 69 2.76 -11.96 -5.28
C ASP A 69 1.41 -11.23 -5.29
N VAL A 70 1.38 -9.98 -4.82
CA VAL A 70 0.19 -9.13 -4.80
C VAL A 70 0.18 -8.20 -6.01
N ASN A 71 -0.88 -8.24 -6.79
CA ASN A 71 -1.06 -7.31 -7.89
C ASN A 71 -1.49 -5.93 -7.36
N ILE A 72 -0.56 -4.99 -7.29
CA ILE A 72 -0.82 -3.63 -6.77
C ILE A 72 -1.70 -2.76 -7.67
N LEU A 73 -2.07 -3.23 -8.86
CA LEU A 73 -3.06 -2.56 -9.72
C LEU A 73 -4.49 -3.00 -9.40
N ASN A 74 -4.66 -3.96 -8.49
CA ASN A 74 -5.93 -4.47 -8.03
C ASN A 74 -6.11 -4.13 -6.54
N ASP A 75 -6.97 -3.16 -6.24
CA ASP A 75 -7.24 -2.72 -4.86
C ASP A 75 -7.75 -3.87 -3.98
N GLU A 76 -8.52 -4.81 -4.52
CA GLU A 76 -9.05 -5.96 -3.77
C GLU A 76 -7.93 -6.86 -3.26
N GLU A 77 -6.91 -7.12 -4.08
CA GLU A 77 -5.75 -7.93 -3.67
C GLU A 77 -4.92 -7.22 -2.60
N VAL A 78 -4.75 -5.91 -2.71
CA VAL A 78 -4.04 -5.11 -1.69
C VAL A 78 -4.82 -5.10 -0.38
N LEU A 79 -6.14 -4.90 -0.42
CA LEU A 79 -7.00 -4.95 0.77
C LEU A 79 -7.00 -6.35 1.39
N HIS A 80 -7.01 -7.41 0.59
CA HIS A 80 -6.88 -8.78 1.07
C HIS A 80 -5.53 -9.00 1.79
N ALA A 81 -4.44 -8.49 1.22
CA ALA A 81 -3.12 -8.58 1.87
C ALA A 81 -3.10 -7.82 3.21
N ILE A 82 -3.71 -6.63 3.29
CA ILE A 82 -3.85 -5.89 4.55
C ILE A 82 -4.65 -6.71 5.56
N ALA A 83 -5.79 -7.24 5.16
CA ALA A 83 -6.68 -7.99 6.05
C ALA A 83 -6.06 -9.28 6.61
N THR A 84 -5.20 -9.94 5.83
CA THR A 84 -4.68 -11.28 6.16
C THR A 84 -3.24 -11.29 6.67
N ARG A 85 -2.43 -10.26 6.39
CA ARG A 85 -0.99 -10.26 6.69
C ARG A 85 -0.57 -9.20 7.73
N VAL A 86 -1.44 -8.23 8.04
CA VAL A 86 -1.08 -7.10 8.92
C VAL A 86 -1.54 -7.33 10.35
N ARG A 87 -0.62 -7.17 11.26
CA ARG A 87 -0.88 -7.00 12.69
C ARG A 87 -0.70 -5.52 13.03
N ALA A 88 -1.78 -4.88 13.47
CA ALA A 88 -1.77 -3.43 13.68
C ALA A 88 -0.79 -2.97 14.78
N ASP A 89 -0.47 -3.84 15.74
CA ASP A 89 0.46 -3.56 16.84
C ASP A 89 1.93 -3.52 16.41
N THR A 90 2.31 -4.21 15.33
CA THR A 90 3.71 -4.35 14.88
C THR A 90 3.97 -3.84 13.47
N ASP A 91 2.97 -3.96 12.59
CA ASP A 91 3.14 -3.78 11.16
C ASP A 91 2.66 -2.42 10.66
N ILE A 92 2.10 -1.61 11.56
CA ILE A 92 1.71 -0.23 11.28
C ILE A 92 2.63 0.74 12.01
N PHE A 93 3.06 1.78 11.33
CA PHE A 93 3.76 2.90 11.95
C PHE A 93 3.19 4.23 11.48
N MET A 94 3.32 5.25 12.34
CA MET A 94 2.80 6.58 12.08
C MET A 94 3.91 7.62 12.17
N VAL A 95 3.86 8.62 11.28
CA VAL A 95 4.68 9.82 11.33
C VAL A 95 3.75 11.00 11.53
N THR A 96 3.72 11.53 12.74
CA THR A 96 2.85 12.65 13.13
C THR A 96 3.44 13.99 12.70
N HIS A 97 2.58 15.01 12.58
CA HIS A 97 2.96 16.39 12.26
C HIS A 97 3.80 16.52 10.98
N ALA A 98 3.54 15.66 10.00
CA ALA A 98 4.18 15.73 8.71
C ALA A 98 3.44 16.69 7.78
N LYS A 99 4.15 17.29 6.82
CA LYS A 99 3.54 18.12 5.78
C LYS A 99 2.59 17.27 4.93
N GLY A 100 1.39 17.77 4.74
CA GLY A 100 0.34 17.21 3.88
C GLY A 100 0.06 18.08 2.66
N SER A 101 -1.02 17.73 1.98
CA SER A 101 -1.51 18.46 0.81
C SER A 101 -2.58 19.48 1.22
N PRO A 102 -2.55 20.70 0.68
CA PRO A 102 -3.66 21.66 0.85
C PRO A 102 -4.99 21.15 0.26
N LEU A 103 -4.94 20.16 -0.61
CA LEU A 103 -6.13 19.54 -1.21
C LEU A 103 -6.73 18.42 -0.34
N ASP A 104 -6.08 18.09 0.80
CA ASP A 104 -6.58 17.09 1.73
C ASP A 104 -7.57 17.74 2.72
N PRO A 105 -8.88 17.40 2.64
CA PRO A 105 -9.88 17.97 3.54
C PRO A 105 -9.69 17.54 4.99
N ALA A 106 -8.91 16.49 5.26
CA ALA A 106 -8.59 16.02 6.59
C ALA A 106 -7.26 16.59 7.13
N SER A 107 -6.60 17.49 6.40
CA SER A 107 -5.40 18.15 6.90
C SER A 107 -5.75 19.17 7.96
N TYR A 108 -4.98 19.20 9.05
CA TYR A 108 -5.13 20.18 10.11
C TYR A 108 -4.24 21.41 9.83
N ASP A 109 -4.82 22.57 9.86
CA ASP A 109 -4.11 23.83 9.67
C ASP A 109 -4.36 24.79 10.84
N PRO A 110 -3.53 24.71 11.90
CA PRO A 110 -3.75 25.47 13.14
C PRO A 110 -3.52 26.98 13.00
N ALA A 111 -2.78 27.42 11.97
CA ALA A 111 -2.33 28.81 11.84
C ALA A 111 -2.56 29.43 10.44
N GLY A 112 -3.24 28.72 9.55
CA GLY A 112 -3.42 29.15 8.16
C GLY A 112 -2.12 29.05 7.34
N GLY A 113 -1.96 27.96 6.57
CA GLY A 113 -0.82 27.74 5.67
C GLY A 113 0.05 26.51 5.96
N SER A 114 -0.19 25.80 7.06
CA SER A 114 0.54 24.59 7.44
C SER A 114 -0.39 23.37 7.45
N HIS A 115 -0.60 22.76 6.29
CA HIS A 115 -1.40 21.55 6.20
C HIS A 115 -0.66 20.35 6.84
N LEU A 116 -0.99 20.07 8.09
CA LEU A 116 -0.38 18.97 8.85
C LEU A 116 -1.24 17.71 8.77
N VAL A 117 -0.58 16.59 8.59
CA VAL A 117 -1.21 15.25 8.57
C VAL A 117 -0.38 14.26 9.39
N THR A 118 -1.00 13.18 9.81
CA THR A 118 -0.29 11.97 10.23
C THR A 118 -0.20 11.04 9.05
N LYS A 119 1.02 10.62 8.72
CA LYS A 119 1.28 9.61 7.70
C LYS A 119 1.27 8.23 8.32
N MET A 120 0.75 7.22 7.60
CA MET A 120 0.71 5.83 8.06
C MET A 120 1.33 4.91 7.03
N GLY A 121 2.36 4.18 7.46
CA GLY A 121 2.94 3.09 6.69
C GLY A 121 2.42 1.75 7.21
N ILE A 122 2.08 0.85 6.29
CA ILE A 122 1.52 -0.47 6.53
C ILE A 122 2.43 -1.50 5.87
N ASP A 123 2.98 -2.41 6.67
CA ASP A 123 3.71 -3.57 6.18
C ASP A 123 2.75 -4.75 6.01
N ALA A 124 2.25 -4.94 4.80
CA ALA A 124 1.40 -6.06 4.41
C ALA A 124 2.19 -7.16 3.69
N THR A 125 3.48 -7.31 4.00
CA THR A 125 4.30 -8.42 3.52
C THR A 125 4.10 -9.65 4.39
N ARG A 126 4.39 -10.84 3.82
CA ARG A 126 4.37 -12.09 4.57
C ARG A 126 5.46 -12.10 5.62
N LYS A 127 5.13 -12.54 6.81
CA LYS A 127 6.10 -12.77 7.91
C LYS A 127 6.67 -14.18 7.81
N ALA A 128 7.80 -14.42 8.45
CA ALA A 128 8.51 -15.70 8.38
C ALA A 128 7.63 -16.93 8.71
N ASN A 129 6.64 -16.77 9.57
CA ASN A 129 5.72 -17.83 9.98
C ASN A 129 4.32 -17.70 9.35
N TYR A 130 4.21 -16.97 8.22
CA TYR A 130 2.92 -16.87 7.52
C TYR A 130 2.53 -18.24 6.95
N PRO A 131 1.32 -18.74 7.28
CA PRO A 131 0.88 -20.05 6.79
C PRO A 131 0.73 -20.03 5.26
N GLU A 132 0.95 -21.17 4.63
CA GLU A 132 0.64 -21.32 3.22
C GLU A 132 -0.87 -21.16 2.99
N GLU A 133 -1.21 -20.54 1.87
CA GLU A 133 -2.60 -20.37 1.45
C GLU A 133 -3.19 -21.74 1.12
N ILE A 134 -4.14 -22.18 1.94
CA ILE A 134 -4.87 -23.42 1.70
C ILE A 134 -6.03 -23.11 0.75
N ARG A 135 -5.93 -23.60 -0.48
CA ARG A 135 -7.05 -23.56 -1.43
C ARG A 135 -7.87 -24.84 -1.29
N VAL A 136 -9.19 -24.66 -1.26
CA VAL A 136 -10.08 -25.83 -1.28
C VAL A 136 -9.90 -26.54 -2.62
N PRO A 137 -9.58 -27.85 -2.64
CA PRO A 137 -9.43 -28.60 -3.89
C PRO A 137 -10.69 -28.46 -4.76
N GLY A 138 -10.50 -28.10 -6.03
CA GLY A 138 -11.60 -27.90 -6.97
C GLY A 138 -12.24 -26.52 -6.96
N SER A 139 -11.80 -25.60 -6.07
CA SER A 139 -12.33 -24.22 -6.04
C SER A 139 -12.07 -23.45 -7.34
N GLU A 140 -11.02 -23.80 -8.07
CA GLU A 140 -10.69 -23.26 -9.38
C GLU A 140 -11.74 -23.60 -10.46
N ASN A 141 -12.54 -24.63 -10.24
CA ASN A 141 -13.60 -25.06 -11.16
C ASN A 141 -14.96 -24.42 -10.83
N ILE A 142 -15.07 -23.71 -9.71
CA ILE A 142 -16.29 -23.05 -9.29
C ILE A 142 -16.42 -21.71 -10.05
N LYS A 143 -17.40 -21.66 -10.95
CA LYS A 143 -17.78 -20.43 -11.62
C LYS A 143 -18.89 -19.75 -10.82
N LEU A 144 -18.57 -18.66 -10.15
CA LEU A 144 -19.56 -17.92 -9.33
C LEU A 144 -20.76 -17.46 -10.13
N ASP A 145 -20.59 -17.17 -11.42
CA ASP A 145 -21.69 -16.79 -12.30
C ASP A 145 -22.76 -17.89 -12.49
N ASP A 146 -22.41 -19.16 -12.25
CA ASP A 146 -23.35 -20.29 -12.29
C ASP A 146 -24.30 -20.28 -11.07
N TYR A 147 -23.85 -19.67 -9.95
CA TYR A 147 -24.60 -19.60 -8.69
C TYR A 147 -25.21 -18.22 -8.43
N PHE A 148 -24.56 -17.16 -8.88
CA PHE A 148 -24.94 -15.77 -8.69
C PHE A 148 -24.85 -15.00 -10.01
N PRO A 149 -25.82 -15.18 -10.94
CA PRO A 149 -25.80 -14.48 -12.23
C PRO A 149 -25.79 -12.96 -12.05
N GLY A 150 -24.81 -12.29 -12.64
CA GLY A 150 -24.75 -10.83 -12.63
C GLY A 150 -24.16 -10.18 -11.36
N TRP A 151 -23.58 -10.93 -10.44
CA TRP A 151 -23.03 -10.41 -9.19
C TRP A 151 -21.89 -9.39 -9.35
N ARG A 152 -21.23 -9.34 -10.53
CA ARG A 152 -20.16 -8.36 -10.84
C ARG A 152 -20.68 -7.07 -11.49
N GLN A 153 -21.99 -6.90 -11.61
CA GLN A 153 -22.60 -5.74 -12.31
C GLN A 153 -23.09 -4.64 -11.34
N THR A 154 -22.72 -4.70 -10.05
CA THR A 154 -23.04 -3.66 -9.06
C THR A 154 -21.85 -2.80 -8.73
#